data_7fd6531fcca2bd79f3ce44a85705ae9c
#
_entry.id   7fd6531fcca2bd79f3ce44a85705ae9c
#
_cell.length_a   1.000
_cell.length_b   1.000
_cell.length_c   1.000
_cell.angle_alpha   90.00
_cell.angle_beta   90.00
_cell.angle_gamma   90.00
#
_symmetry.space_group_name_H-M   'P 1'
#
loop_
_entity.id
_entity.type
_entity.pdbx_description
1 polymer ?
#
loop_
_entity_poly.entity_id
_entity_poly.type
_entity_poly.pdbx_seq_one_letter_code
_entity_poly.pdbx_strand_id
1 'polypeptide(L)'
;MRKPCNWRAPFVARTDMNASGNYLKKGFSLSALTQAVMLSGMMALGAASAHAADVAEESVQPAIKSDLAAHTLLVDAAVAGDRLVAVGSRGHIVYSDDQGKTWTQANVPVRQLLTAVYFADDKNGWAVGHDSLILHTSDAGANWEMQYRDPELDQPIDPEGPSLLERPLMDVWFKNANTGFAIGAYGTFLRTDDGGKTWEDRSYDIDNPDGFHYNAITAVKGAGLMLAGEMGTLYRSPDFGDTWETLTDLPYDGSWFGASGTSSDNVVLVWGLRGNMFRSTDFGDTWEQVELLTPNNGPLEATLLGGGLSGDGKLVVVGAGGVVLSSTDGGNSFDVMTRPDRI
;
A
#
# COMPACT_ATOMS: atom_id res chain seq x y z
N MET A 1 28.83 32.48 30.74
CA MET A 1 29.07 31.48 31.84
C MET A 1 27.75 30.97 32.34
N ARG A 2 27.31 29.80 31.85
CA ARG A 2 26.33 28.92 32.54
C ARG A 2 26.69 27.48 32.08
N LYS A 3 26.82 26.60 33.09
CA LYS A 3 27.35 25.23 33.01
C LYS A 3 26.33 24.26 32.41
N PRO A 4 26.76 23.13 31.80
CA PRO A 4 25.88 22.08 31.31
C PRO A 4 25.41 21.16 32.45
N CYS A 5 24.16 20.68 32.37
CA CYS A 5 23.57 19.70 33.28
C CYS A 5 23.74 18.31 32.70
N ASN A 6 24.56 17.49 33.36
CA ASN A 6 24.72 16.06 33.14
C ASN A 6 23.58 15.29 33.77
N TRP A 7 22.88 14.42 33.02
CA TRP A 7 22.11 13.33 33.61
C TRP A 7 22.73 11.98 33.24
N ARG A 8 23.24 11.28 34.27
CA ARG A 8 23.65 9.88 34.18
C ARG A 8 22.48 9.00 34.58
N ALA A 9 22.24 7.93 33.79
CA ALA A 9 21.35 6.83 34.14
C ALA A 9 22.02 5.87 35.15
N PRO A 10 21.28 5.23 36.07
CA PRO A 10 21.85 4.22 36.93
C PRO A 10 21.81 2.83 36.31
N PHE A 11 22.95 2.16 36.36
CA PHE A 11 23.15 0.73 36.26
C PHE A 11 22.33 -0.03 37.31
N VAL A 12 21.69 -1.14 36.91
CA VAL A 12 21.28 -2.20 37.84
C VAL A 12 21.84 -3.53 37.40
N ALA A 13 22.46 -4.19 38.36
CA ALA A 13 23.33 -5.31 38.27
C ALA A 13 22.58 -6.65 38.02
N ARG A 14 23.28 -7.55 37.33
CA ARG A 14 23.10 -9.02 37.31
C ARG A 14 23.03 -9.61 38.72
N THR A 15 22.20 -10.61 38.88
CA THR A 15 22.42 -11.69 39.84
C THR A 15 22.19 -13.03 39.15
N ASP A 16 23.28 -13.75 39.01
CA ASP A 16 23.35 -15.19 38.74
C ASP A 16 22.87 -15.95 39.99
N MET A 17 22.06 -16.99 39.81
CA MET A 17 21.99 -18.07 40.79
C MET A 17 21.73 -19.40 40.07
N ASN A 18 22.78 -20.22 40.02
CA ASN A 18 22.78 -21.67 39.89
C ASN A 18 22.22 -22.31 41.16
N ALA A 19 21.33 -23.27 41.02
CA ALA A 19 21.22 -24.35 42.02
C ALA A 19 20.69 -25.62 41.37
N SER A 20 21.57 -26.56 41.29
CA SER A 20 21.37 -27.99 41.06
C SER A 20 20.50 -28.62 42.15
N GLY A 21 19.60 -29.54 41.78
CA GLY A 21 18.85 -30.37 42.70
C GLY A 21 18.32 -31.64 42.06
N ASN A 22 19.13 -32.72 42.21
CA ASN A 22 18.74 -34.10 41.95
C ASN A 22 17.58 -34.54 42.87
N TYR A 23 16.54 -35.17 42.36
CA TYR A 23 15.79 -36.19 43.11
C TYR A 23 15.29 -37.33 42.21
N LEU A 24 15.97 -38.46 42.40
CA LEU A 24 15.59 -39.88 42.58
C LEU A 24 14.40 -40.46 41.82
N LYS A 25 14.76 -41.46 41.05
CA LYS A 25 14.00 -42.59 40.54
C LYS A 25 13.15 -43.26 41.62
N LYS A 26 11.90 -43.56 41.33
CA LYS A 26 11.25 -44.80 41.84
C LYS A 26 10.51 -45.45 40.70
N GLY A 27 10.99 -46.58 40.32
CA GLY A 27 10.32 -47.55 39.45
C GLY A 27 9.16 -48.26 40.17
N PHE A 28 8.12 -48.55 39.47
CA PHE A 28 7.21 -49.65 39.76
C PHE A 28 7.01 -50.46 38.49
N SER A 29 7.25 -51.72 38.62
CA SER A 29 7.20 -52.75 37.63
C SER A 29 5.90 -53.56 37.77
N LEU A 30 5.47 -54.11 36.61
CA LEU A 30 4.65 -55.30 36.37
C LEU A 30 3.17 -55.20 36.65
N SER A 31 2.37 -55.65 35.81
CA SER A 31 2.14 -56.76 34.92
C SER A 31 0.65 -57.00 34.77
N ALA A 32 0.28 -57.43 33.59
CA ALA A 32 -0.91 -58.21 33.28
C ALA A 32 -2.29 -57.54 33.43
N LEU A 33 -2.82 -57.13 32.30
CA LEU A 33 -4.11 -57.64 31.81
C LEU A 33 -4.18 -57.47 30.29
N THR A 34 -3.86 -58.58 29.65
CA THR A 34 -4.04 -58.79 28.22
C THR A 34 -5.52 -59.03 27.89
N GLN A 35 -5.94 -58.55 26.72
CA GLN A 35 -7.16 -58.94 25.96
C GLN A 35 -8.49 -58.41 26.45
N ALA A 36 -8.92 -57.37 25.86
CA ALA A 36 -10.20 -57.17 25.16
C ALA A 36 -10.36 -55.67 24.88
N VAL A 37 -10.15 -55.25 23.67
CA VAL A 37 -10.86 -54.23 22.87
C VAL A 37 -10.07 -54.01 21.59
N MET A 38 -10.11 -54.97 20.71
CA MET A 38 -9.95 -54.78 19.29
C MET A 38 -11.36 -54.77 18.72
N LEU A 39 -11.97 -53.61 18.56
CA LEU A 39 -13.01 -53.27 17.57
C LEU A 39 -13.74 -51.98 17.98
N SER A 40 -13.07 -50.86 17.93
CA SER A 40 -13.74 -49.54 17.87
C SER A 40 -12.73 -48.40 17.68
N GLY A 41 -11.81 -48.57 16.76
CA GLY A 41 -10.78 -47.58 16.50
C GLY A 41 -10.58 -47.29 15.00
N MET A 42 -11.69 -47.29 14.24
CA MET A 42 -11.59 -47.02 12.80
C MET A 42 -12.75 -46.15 12.30
N MET A 43 -13.01 -45.05 13.01
CA MET A 43 -13.91 -43.95 12.55
C MET A 43 -13.60 -42.62 13.23
N ALA A 44 -12.33 -42.21 13.31
CA ALA A 44 -11.99 -40.87 13.80
C ALA A 44 -10.78 -40.23 13.07
N LEU A 45 -10.40 -40.76 11.90
CA LEU A 45 -9.32 -40.14 11.08
C LEU A 45 -9.86 -39.53 9.77
N GLY A 46 -11.16 -39.35 9.63
CA GLY A 46 -11.75 -38.76 8.43
C GLY A 46 -12.26 -37.32 8.57
N ALA A 47 -12.23 -36.74 9.78
CA ALA A 47 -12.83 -35.42 10.02
C ALA A 47 -11.82 -34.25 10.17
N ALA A 48 -10.51 -34.54 10.27
CA ALA A 48 -9.52 -33.47 10.43
C ALA A 48 -8.96 -32.93 9.09
N SER A 49 -9.17 -33.67 7.98
CA SER A 49 -8.68 -33.22 6.66
C SER A 49 -9.65 -32.31 5.92
N ALA A 50 -10.93 -32.27 6.32
CA ALA A 50 -11.94 -31.42 5.67
C ALA A 50 -11.89 -29.96 6.16
N HIS A 51 -11.42 -29.70 7.39
CA HIS A 51 -11.37 -28.34 7.94
C HIS A 51 -10.18 -27.52 7.48
N ALA A 52 -9.06 -28.17 7.12
CA ALA A 52 -7.89 -27.43 6.62
C ALA A 52 -8.02 -27.05 5.13
N ALA A 53 -8.78 -27.82 4.36
CA ALA A 53 -9.06 -27.50 2.96
C ALA A 53 -10.11 -26.37 2.82
N ASP A 54 -11.12 -26.32 3.74
CA ASP A 54 -12.14 -25.26 3.74
C ASP A 54 -11.59 -23.87 4.15
N VAL A 55 -10.55 -23.81 4.99
CA VAL A 55 -9.96 -22.52 5.43
C VAL A 55 -9.09 -21.90 4.34
N ALA A 56 -8.43 -22.70 3.50
CA ALA A 56 -7.61 -22.18 2.40
C ALA A 56 -8.48 -21.69 1.21
N GLU A 57 -9.65 -22.27 0.98
CA GLU A 57 -10.58 -21.85 -0.08
C GLU A 57 -11.41 -20.61 0.32
N GLU A 58 -11.49 -20.30 1.63
CA GLU A 58 -12.23 -19.14 2.16
C GLU A 58 -11.46 -17.83 2.06
N SER A 59 -10.13 -17.85 1.82
CA SER A 59 -9.27 -16.67 1.81
C SER A 59 -9.39 -15.80 0.54
N VAL A 60 -9.84 -16.35 -0.58
CA VAL A 60 -10.02 -15.63 -1.84
C VAL A 60 -11.47 -15.83 -2.33
N GLN A 61 -12.33 -14.88 -1.98
CA GLN A 61 -13.73 -14.91 -2.40
C GLN A 61 -14.03 -13.69 -3.30
N PRO A 62 -14.88 -13.85 -4.33
CA PRO A 62 -15.24 -12.74 -5.20
C PRO A 62 -16.01 -11.66 -4.44
N ALA A 63 -15.83 -10.41 -4.86
CA ALA A 63 -16.55 -9.26 -4.34
C ALA A 63 -18.07 -9.48 -4.46
N ILE A 64 -18.80 -9.17 -3.38
CA ILE A 64 -20.25 -9.28 -3.38
C ILE A 64 -20.84 -8.17 -4.22
N LYS A 65 -21.72 -8.51 -5.16
CA LYS A 65 -22.47 -7.50 -5.94
C LYS A 65 -23.43 -6.76 -5.01
N SER A 66 -23.43 -5.42 -5.13
CA SER A 66 -24.25 -4.54 -4.31
C SER A 66 -24.60 -3.26 -5.06
N ASP A 67 -25.84 -2.86 -5.00
CA ASP A 67 -26.31 -1.56 -5.54
C ASP A 67 -25.67 -0.37 -4.80
N LEU A 68 -25.06 -0.64 -3.62
CA LEU A 68 -24.37 0.37 -2.81
C LEU A 68 -22.84 0.38 -3.04
N ALA A 69 -22.30 -0.40 -3.98
CA ALA A 69 -20.85 -0.49 -4.20
C ALA A 69 -20.21 0.89 -4.41
N ALA A 70 -20.83 1.76 -5.18
CA ALA A 70 -20.36 3.14 -5.42
C ALA A 70 -20.50 4.09 -4.21
N HIS A 71 -21.18 3.66 -3.14
CA HIS A 71 -21.38 4.41 -1.90
C HIS A 71 -20.56 3.86 -0.73
N THR A 72 -19.69 2.87 -0.99
CA THR A 72 -18.72 2.34 0.00
C THR A 72 -17.48 3.23 0.06
N LEU A 73 -16.53 2.89 0.93
CA LEU A 73 -15.23 3.56 0.94
C LEU A 73 -14.50 3.23 -0.37
N LEU A 74 -14.39 4.20 -1.25
CA LEU A 74 -13.51 4.20 -2.42
C LEU A 74 -12.23 4.95 -2.02
N VAL A 75 -11.09 4.40 -2.38
CA VAL A 75 -9.78 4.85 -1.91
C VAL A 75 -9.01 5.54 -3.02
N ASP A 76 -9.11 5.00 -4.25
CA ASP A 76 -8.39 5.54 -5.39
C ASP A 76 -9.24 5.46 -6.67
N ALA A 77 -8.87 6.27 -7.67
CA ALA A 77 -9.53 6.30 -8.97
C ALA A 77 -8.56 6.63 -10.11
N ALA A 78 -8.77 5.97 -11.25
CA ALA A 78 -8.01 6.19 -12.46
C ALA A 78 -8.95 6.32 -13.69
N VAL A 79 -8.36 6.70 -14.83
CA VAL A 79 -9.07 6.87 -16.10
C VAL A 79 -8.59 5.81 -17.09
N ALA A 80 -9.53 5.10 -17.71
CA ALA A 80 -9.31 4.15 -18.80
C ALA A 80 -9.97 4.72 -20.09
N GLY A 81 -9.22 5.48 -20.87
CA GLY A 81 -9.80 6.27 -21.97
C GLY A 81 -10.78 7.33 -21.46
N ASP A 82 -12.06 7.19 -21.79
CA ASP A 82 -13.13 8.08 -21.29
C ASP A 82 -13.82 7.54 -20.02
N ARG A 83 -13.49 6.31 -19.58
CA ARG A 83 -14.10 5.64 -18.44
C ARG A 83 -13.37 6.02 -17.13
N LEU A 84 -14.15 6.36 -16.10
CA LEU A 84 -13.65 6.46 -14.73
C LEU A 84 -13.73 5.07 -14.08
N VAL A 85 -12.68 4.67 -13.35
CA VAL A 85 -12.62 3.44 -12.56
C VAL A 85 -12.19 3.81 -11.15
N ALA A 86 -12.91 3.31 -10.13
CA ALA A 86 -12.57 3.57 -8.73
C ALA A 86 -12.56 2.26 -7.94
N VAL A 87 -11.62 2.13 -7.01
CA VAL A 87 -11.36 0.94 -6.20
C VAL A 87 -11.47 1.24 -4.71
N GLY A 88 -11.74 0.22 -3.89
CA GLY A 88 -11.80 0.43 -2.46
C GLY A 88 -12.17 -0.81 -1.64
N SER A 89 -12.92 -0.59 -0.58
CA SER A 89 -13.25 -1.61 0.41
C SER A 89 -14.03 -2.78 -0.18
N ARG A 90 -13.83 -3.97 0.41
CA ARG A 90 -14.55 -5.22 0.11
C ARG A 90 -14.34 -5.71 -1.34
N GLY A 91 -13.18 -5.37 -1.95
CA GLY A 91 -12.89 -5.69 -3.34
C GLY A 91 -13.79 -4.95 -4.33
N HIS A 92 -14.47 -3.88 -3.90
CA HIS A 92 -15.32 -3.13 -4.82
C HIS A 92 -14.45 -2.36 -5.80
N ILE A 93 -14.69 -2.65 -7.08
CA ILE A 93 -14.28 -1.81 -8.20
C ILE A 93 -15.56 -1.37 -8.90
N VAL A 94 -15.68 -0.08 -9.13
CA VAL A 94 -16.82 0.51 -9.86
C VAL A 94 -16.30 1.34 -11.02
N TYR A 95 -17.05 1.36 -12.12
CA TYR A 95 -16.70 2.17 -13.28
C TYR A 95 -17.90 2.99 -13.78
N SER A 96 -17.59 4.11 -14.42
CA SER A 96 -18.57 5.05 -14.98
C SER A 96 -18.17 5.45 -16.40
N ASP A 97 -19.11 5.37 -17.33
CA ASP A 97 -18.97 5.80 -18.72
C ASP A 97 -19.64 7.17 -18.99
N ASP A 98 -20.14 7.84 -17.94
CA ASP A 98 -20.89 9.09 -18.03
C ASP A 98 -20.37 10.18 -17.08
N GLN A 99 -19.06 10.17 -16.82
CA GLN A 99 -18.34 11.12 -15.97
C GLN A 99 -18.82 11.11 -14.51
N GLY A 100 -19.08 9.91 -13.97
CA GLY A 100 -19.45 9.73 -12.56
C GLY A 100 -20.91 9.93 -12.23
N LYS A 101 -21.81 10.10 -13.22
CA LYS A 101 -23.24 10.24 -12.98
C LYS A 101 -23.89 8.92 -12.59
N THR A 102 -23.49 7.84 -13.26
CA THR A 102 -23.89 6.48 -12.91
C THR A 102 -22.67 5.56 -12.77
N TRP A 103 -22.77 4.57 -11.89
CA TRP A 103 -21.69 3.64 -11.60
C TRP A 103 -22.15 2.20 -11.73
N THR A 104 -21.28 1.37 -12.32
CA THR A 104 -21.47 -0.07 -12.45
C THR A 104 -20.39 -0.79 -11.68
N GLN A 105 -20.76 -1.79 -10.89
CA GLN A 105 -19.78 -2.64 -10.18
C GLN A 105 -19.17 -3.67 -11.13
N ALA A 106 -17.84 -3.69 -11.20
CA ALA A 106 -17.04 -4.64 -11.96
C ALA A 106 -17.09 -6.07 -11.37
N ASN A 107 -16.68 -7.06 -12.16
CA ASN A 107 -16.45 -8.42 -11.69
C ASN A 107 -15.04 -8.52 -11.11
N VAL A 108 -14.94 -8.78 -9.80
CA VAL A 108 -13.68 -8.80 -9.05
C VAL A 108 -13.57 -10.10 -8.26
N PRO A 109 -12.45 -10.85 -8.37
CA PRO A 109 -12.31 -12.18 -7.76
C PRO A 109 -11.99 -12.16 -6.28
N VAL A 110 -11.85 -10.99 -5.65
CA VAL A 110 -11.37 -10.83 -4.26
C VAL A 110 -12.28 -9.90 -3.44
N ARG A 111 -12.16 -9.96 -2.09
CA ARG A 111 -12.87 -9.08 -1.14
C ARG A 111 -11.95 -8.19 -0.32
N GLN A 112 -10.65 -8.31 -0.50
CA GLN A 112 -9.68 -7.50 0.20
C GLN A 112 -9.87 -6.01 -0.15
N LEU A 113 -9.41 -5.14 0.74
CA LEU A 113 -9.34 -3.71 0.46
C LEU A 113 -8.35 -3.46 -0.67
N LEU A 114 -8.78 -2.76 -1.72
CA LEU A 114 -7.93 -2.27 -2.80
C LEU A 114 -7.53 -0.84 -2.50
N THR A 115 -6.24 -0.55 -2.65
CA THR A 115 -5.60 0.70 -2.21
C THR A 115 -5.30 1.64 -3.36
N ALA A 116 -4.94 1.10 -4.54
CA ALA A 116 -4.63 1.90 -5.71
C ALA A 116 -5.06 1.21 -7.01
N VAL A 117 -5.23 2.02 -8.07
CA VAL A 117 -5.56 1.58 -9.43
C VAL A 117 -4.83 2.42 -10.48
N TYR A 118 -4.27 1.78 -11.49
CA TYR A 118 -3.55 2.43 -12.58
C TYR A 118 -3.92 1.82 -13.92
N PHE A 119 -4.00 2.64 -14.97
CA PHE A 119 -4.18 2.20 -16.35
C PHE A 119 -3.00 2.65 -17.21
N ALA A 120 -2.35 1.69 -17.88
CA ALA A 120 -1.25 1.99 -18.81
C ALA A 120 -1.77 2.41 -20.19
N ASP A 121 -3.00 2.04 -20.51
CA ASP A 121 -3.75 2.42 -21.71
C ASP A 121 -5.27 2.35 -21.47
N ASP A 122 -6.08 2.54 -22.49
CA ASP A 122 -7.54 2.57 -22.38
C ASP A 122 -8.16 1.24 -21.92
N LYS A 123 -7.41 0.13 -21.88
CA LYS A 123 -7.92 -1.21 -21.58
C LYS A 123 -7.16 -1.94 -20.49
N ASN A 124 -5.83 -1.80 -20.49
CA ASN A 124 -4.97 -2.55 -19.58
C ASN A 124 -4.74 -1.75 -18.30
N GLY A 125 -5.20 -2.30 -17.18
CA GLY A 125 -5.08 -1.68 -15.86
C GLY A 125 -4.77 -2.68 -14.77
N TRP A 126 -4.18 -2.19 -13.68
CA TRP A 126 -3.85 -2.96 -12.50
C TRP A 126 -4.41 -2.29 -11.27
N ALA A 127 -4.87 -3.10 -10.32
CA ALA A 127 -5.29 -2.66 -9.00
C ALA A 127 -4.55 -3.48 -7.94
N VAL A 128 -4.11 -2.81 -6.88
CA VAL A 128 -3.35 -3.43 -5.79
C VAL A 128 -4.06 -3.23 -4.44
N GLY A 129 -3.65 -3.99 -3.43
CA GLY A 129 -4.27 -3.84 -2.11
C GLY A 129 -3.68 -4.72 -1.02
N HIS A 130 -4.51 -5.00 -0.02
CA HIS A 130 -4.18 -5.87 1.10
C HIS A 130 -3.85 -7.29 0.65
N ASP A 131 -3.14 -8.05 1.48
CA ASP A 131 -2.59 -9.39 1.17
C ASP A 131 -1.60 -9.37 -0.02
N SER A 132 -0.94 -8.24 -0.26
CA SER A 132 -0.08 -7.99 -1.43
C SER A 132 -0.75 -8.36 -2.76
N LEU A 133 -2.06 -8.17 -2.86
CA LEU A 133 -2.82 -8.52 -4.05
C LEU A 133 -2.51 -7.60 -5.23
N ILE A 134 -2.39 -8.21 -6.42
CA ILE A 134 -2.35 -7.48 -7.68
C ILE A 134 -3.40 -8.10 -8.61
N LEU A 135 -4.31 -7.26 -9.07
CA LEU A 135 -5.34 -7.60 -10.03
C LEU A 135 -5.03 -6.93 -11.38
N HIS A 136 -5.46 -7.56 -12.45
CA HIS A 136 -5.32 -7.04 -13.83
C HIS A 136 -6.67 -7.04 -14.55
N THR A 137 -6.87 -6.06 -15.39
CA THR A 137 -7.95 -5.99 -16.37
C THR A 137 -7.40 -5.74 -17.78
N SER A 138 -8.04 -6.31 -18.78
CA SER A 138 -7.76 -6.03 -20.20
C SER A 138 -8.99 -5.47 -20.97
N ASP A 139 -10.05 -5.09 -20.21
CA ASP A 139 -11.31 -4.62 -20.76
C ASP A 139 -11.80 -3.30 -20.09
N ALA A 140 -10.86 -2.42 -19.76
CA ALA A 140 -11.13 -1.13 -19.16
C ALA A 140 -11.84 -1.26 -17.78
N GLY A 141 -11.52 -2.28 -17.00
CA GLY A 141 -11.98 -2.43 -15.63
C GLY A 141 -13.34 -3.08 -15.44
N ALA A 142 -13.94 -3.67 -16.48
CA ALA A 142 -15.21 -4.38 -16.33
C ALA A 142 -15.04 -5.76 -15.67
N ASN A 143 -13.95 -6.47 -16.00
CA ASN A 143 -13.58 -7.75 -15.42
C ASN A 143 -12.13 -7.73 -14.96
N TRP A 144 -11.88 -8.33 -13.80
CA TRP A 144 -10.57 -8.38 -13.17
C TRP A 144 -10.16 -9.83 -12.89
N GLU A 145 -8.86 -10.11 -13.02
CA GLU A 145 -8.23 -11.38 -12.66
C GLU A 145 -7.10 -11.14 -11.67
N MET A 146 -6.86 -12.09 -10.78
CA MET A 146 -5.74 -12.03 -9.84
C MET A 146 -4.47 -12.49 -10.54
N GLN A 147 -3.44 -11.63 -10.56
CA GLN A 147 -2.12 -11.94 -11.10
C GLN A 147 -1.11 -12.31 -10.02
N TYR A 148 -1.23 -11.73 -8.83
CA TYR A 148 -0.29 -11.96 -7.73
C TYR A 148 -1.00 -11.87 -6.38
N ARG A 149 -0.53 -12.66 -5.45
CA ARG A 149 -0.78 -12.61 -4.02
C ARG A 149 0.48 -13.07 -3.31
N ASP A 150 0.76 -12.52 -2.12
CA ASP A 150 1.92 -12.95 -1.34
C ASP A 150 1.90 -14.46 -1.10
N PRO A 151 2.88 -15.23 -1.62
CA PRO A 151 2.87 -16.68 -1.49
C PRO A 151 3.09 -17.15 -0.05
N GLU A 152 3.58 -16.31 0.86
CA GLU A 152 3.71 -16.64 2.28
C GLU A 152 2.33 -16.79 2.94
N LEU A 153 1.30 -16.08 2.46
CA LEU A 153 -0.06 -16.17 2.98
C LEU A 153 -0.75 -17.52 2.68
N ASP A 154 -0.24 -18.28 1.73
CA ASP A 154 -0.75 -19.61 1.37
C ASP A 154 -0.04 -20.74 2.11
N GLN A 155 0.97 -20.42 2.95
CA GLN A 155 1.66 -21.42 3.77
C GLN A 155 0.81 -21.80 5.00
N PRO A 156 0.94 -23.05 5.48
CA PRO A 156 0.30 -23.44 6.73
C PRO A 156 0.74 -22.53 7.88
N ILE A 157 -0.22 -22.01 8.66
CA ILE A 157 0.08 -21.18 9.83
C ILE A 157 0.85 -22.03 10.84
N ASP A 158 2.07 -21.64 11.16
CA ASP A 158 2.80 -22.17 12.31
C ASP A 158 2.28 -21.48 13.58
N PRO A 159 1.60 -22.19 14.51
CA PRO A 159 1.06 -21.56 15.72
C PRO A 159 2.13 -21.06 16.69
N GLU A 160 3.38 -21.53 16.55
CA GLU A 160 4.53 -21.14 17.37
C GLU A 160 5.49 -20.21 16.59
N GLY A 161 5.21 -20.00 15.31
CA GLY A 161 5.99 -19.11 14.43
C GLY A 161 5.65 -17.64 14.62
N PRO A 162 6.45 -16.72 14.04
CA PRO A 162 6.11 -15.32 14.00
C PRO A 162 4.79 -15.12 13.25
N SER A 163 3.97 -14.18 13.72
CA SER A 163 2.78 -13.76 12.96
C SER A 163 3.21 -13.31 11.57
N LEU A 164 2.51 -13.80 10.54
CA LEU A 164 2.68 -13.29 9.19
C LEU A 164 2.33 -11.79 9.22
N LEU A 165 3.26 -10.95 8.81
CA LEU A 165 3.01 -9.53 8.66
C LEU A 165 2.20 -9.35 7.37
N GLU A 166 1.02 -8.76 7.51
CA GLU A 166 0.29 -8.29 6.35
C GLU A 166 1.11 -7.19 5.66
N ARG A 167 1.42 -7.38 4.38
CA ARG A 167 2.19 -6.44 3.55
C ARG A 167 1.28 -5.85 2.48
N PRO A 168 0.40 -4.89 2.81
CA PRO A 168 -0.44 -4.26 1.81
C PRO A 168 0.42 -3.53 0.78
N LEU A 169 0.07 -3.69 -0.50
CA LEU A 169 0.56 -2.81 -1.54
C LEU A 169 -0.21 -1.49 -1.47
N MET A 170 0.49 -0.38 -1.64
CA MET A 170 -0.06 0.96 -1.45
C MET A 170 -0.28 1.69 -2.77
N ASP A 171 0.57 1.45 -3.76
CA ASP A 171 0.48 2.09 -5.08
C ASP A 171 1.03 1.20 -6.19
N VAL A 172 0.64 1.49 -7.43
CA VAL A 172 1.04 0.74 -8.63
C VAL A 172 1.20 1.69 -9.81
N TRP A 173 2.28 1.50 -10.56
CA TRP A 173 2.57 2.29 -11.76
C TRP A 173 3.13 1.41 -12.88
N PHE A 174 2.73 1.71 -14.11
CA PHE A 174 3.22 1.01 -15.30
C PHE A 174 3.78 2.01 -16.32
N LYS A 175 4.96 1.71 -16.85
CA LYS A 175 5.58 2.43 -17.96
C LYS A 175 4.86 2.17 -19.28
N ASN A 176 4.34 0.96 -19.42
CA ASN A 176 3.60 0.44 -20.57
C ASN A 176 2.89 -0.85 -20.14
N ALA A 177 2.20 -1.52 -21.05
CA ALA A 177 1.48 -2.77 -20.74
C ALA A 177 2.37 -3.94 -20.27
N ASN A 178 3.69 -3.84 -20.31
CA ASN A 178 4.61 -4.92 -19.92
C ASN A 178 5.40 -4.62 -18.66
N THR A 179 5.96 -3.39 -18.51
CA THR A 179 6.86 -3.05 -17.42
C THR A 179 6.13 -2.18 -16.39
N GLY A 180 6.11 -2.64 -15.14
CA GLY A 180 5.47 -1.92 -14.04
C GLY A 180 6.01 -2.28 -12.68
N PHE A 181 5.58 -1.51 -11.68
CA PHE A 181 6.00 -1.63 -10.28
C PHE A 181 4.78 -1.57 -9.37
N ALA A 182 4.79 -2.37 -8.29
CA ALA A 182 3.85 -2.28 -7.19
C ALA A 182 4.65 -2.09 -5.90
N ILE A 183 4.25 -1.12 -5.10
CA ILE A 183 4.98 -0.70 -3.91
C ILE A 183 4.09 -0.76 -2.68
N GLY A 184 4.69 -0.92 -1.49
CA GLY A 184 3.87 -1.03 -0.31
C GLY A 184 4.59 -1.00 1.04
N ALA A 185 3.94 -1.65 2.00
CA ALA A 185 4.39 -1.69 3.38
C ALA A 185 5.74 -2.38 3.53
N TYR A 186 6.50 -1.94 4.54
CA TYR A 186 7.80 -2.51 4.93
C TYR A 186 8.84 -2.52 3.80
N GLY A 187 8.81 -1.51 2.93
CA GLY A 187 9.74 -1.39 1.82
C GLY A 187 9.48 -2.39 0.68
N THR A 188 8.28 -2.99 0.62
CA THR A 188 7.91 -3.90 -0.48
C THR A 188 7.97 -3.16 -1.82
N PHE A 189 8.76 -3.72 -2.75
CA PHE A 189 8.93 -3.21 -4.10
C PHE A 189 8.94 -4.39 -5.07
N LEU A 190 7.85 -4.53 -5.82
CA LEU A 190 7.68 -5.60 -6.82
C LEU A 190 7.80 -5.01 -8.21
N ARG A 191 8.46 -5.74 -9.12
CA ARG A 191 8.62 -5.40 -10.54
C ARG A 191 8.06 -6.50 -11.43
N THR A 192 7.45 -6.11 -12.53
CA THR A 192 7.14 -6.98 -13.67
C THR A 192 7.71 -6.40 -14.96
N ASP A 193 8.13 -7.28 -15.87
CA ASP A 193 8.56 -6.94 -17.23
C ASP A 193 7.75 -7.70 -18.30
N ASP A 194 6.68 -8.41 -17.89
CA ASP A 194 5.86 -9.25 -18.76
C ASP A 194 4.35 -9.00 -18.63
N GLY A 195 3.98 -7.82 -18.10
CA GLY A 195 2.60 -7.42 -17.93
C GLY A 195 1.90 -8.05 -16.71
N GLY A 196 2.70 -8.44 -15.71
CA GLY A 196 2.22 -9.01 -14.45
C GLY A 196 2.00 -10.53 -14.52
N LYS A 197 2.48 -11.23 -15.56
CA LYS A 197 2.48 -12.70 -15.57
C LYS A 197 3.44 -13.24 -14.51
N THR A 198 4.54 -12.51 -14.29
CA THR A 198 5.47 -12.72 -13.18
C THR A 198 5.75 -11.41 -12.47
N TRP A 199 5.87 -11.49 -11.12
CA TRP A 199 6.27 -10.38 -10.26
C TRP A 199 7.49 -10.80 -9.45
N GLU A 200 8.54 -9.97 -9.50
CA GLU A 200 9.79 -10.20 -8.78
C GLU A 200 9.90 -9.23 -7.61
N ASP A 201 10.27 -9.75 -6.43
CA ASP A 201 10.63 -8.90 -5.29
C ASP A 201 12.00 -8.27 -5.53
N ARG A 202 12.00 -6.95 -5.67
CA ARG A 202 13.16 -6.11 -5.92
C ARG A 202 13.38 -5.09 -4.78
N SER A 203 12.87 -5.40 -3.58
CA SER A 203 12.95 -4.50 -2.41
C SER A 203 14.39 -4.10 -2.04
N TYR A 204 15.36 -4.95 -2.36
CA TYR A 204 16.80 -4.67 -2.14
C TYR A 204 17.44 -3.72 -3.17
N ASP A 205 16.74 -3.34 -4.23
CA ASP A 205 17.25 -2.35 -5.21
C ASP A 205 17.18 -0.91 -4.67
N ILE A 206 16.41 -0.71 -3.60
CA ILE A 206 16.23 0.59 -2.95
C ILE A 206 16.85 0.54 -1.56
N ASP A 207 17.73 1.48 -1.24
CA ASP A 207 18.35 1.59 0.08
C ASP A 207 17.35 2.09 1.14
N ASN A 208 16.67 1.14 1.78
CA ASN A 208 15.65 1.36 2.82
C ASN A 208 15.86 0.39 3.99
N PRO A 209 16.96 0.53 4.75
CA PRO A 209 17.34 -0.41 5.81
C PRO A 209 16.36 -0.44 6.98
N ASP A 210 15.61 0.63 7.20
CA ASP A 210 14.61 0.75 8.27
C ASP A 210 13.25 0.15 7.89
N GLY A 211 13.06 -0.25 6.62
CA GLY A 211 11.82 -0.84 6.12
C GLY A 211 10.63 0.14 6.16
N PHE A 212 10.86 1.41 5.91
CA PHE A 212 9.78 2.40 5.81
C PHE A 212 8.82 2.05 4.68
N HIS A 213 7.55 2.36 4.89
CA HIS A 213 6.52 2.09 3.89
C HIS A 213 6.69 3.03 2.68
N TYR A 214 6.47 2.48 1.48
CA TYR A 214 6.36 3.24 0.25
C TYR A 214 4.88 3.53 -0.01
N ASN A 215 4.51 4.82 -0.11
CA ASN A 215 3.13 5.25 -0.17
C ASN A 215 2.67 5.70 -1.56
N ALA A 216 3.59 6.22 -2.40
CA ALA A 216 3.25 6.68 -3.73
C ALA A 216 4.43 6.54 -4.71
N ILE A 217 4.12 6.20 -5.97
CA ILE A 217 5.07 6.18 -7.09
C ILE A 217 4.49 6.95 -8.27
N THR A 218 5.26 7.86 -8.86
CA THR A 218 4.80 8.68 -9.99
C THR A 218 5.88 8.89 -11.04
N ALA A 219 5.47 9.03 -12.30
CA ALA A 219 6.36 9.47 -13.36
C ALA A 219 6.53 10.99 -13.32
N VAL A 220 7.76 11.42 -13.51
CA VAL A 220 8.13 12.84 -13.66
C VAL A 220 8.55 13.05 -15.11
N LYS A 221 7.77 13.87 -15.82
CA LYS A 221 7.98 14.11 -17.25
C LYS A 221 9.39 14.61 -17.52
N GLY A 222 10.06 14.03 -18.51
CA GLY A 222 11.43 14.40 -18.91
C GLY A 222 12.54 13.94 -17.96
N ALA A 223 12.21 13.26 -16.83
CA ALA A 223 13.17 12.89 -15.79
C ALA A 223 13.21 11.40 -15.45
N GLY A 224 12.09 10.82 -15.00
CA GLY A 224 12.08 9.43 -14.55
C GLY A 224 10.92 9.14 -13.59
N LEU A 225 11.20 8.42 -12.49
CA LEU A 225 10.23 8.11 -11.43
C LEU A 225 10.61 8.76 -10.11
N MET A 226 9.60 9.15 -9.35
CA MET A 226 9.71 9.55 -7.95
C MET A 226 8.89 8.59 -7.09
N LEU A 227 9.48 8.13 -5.98
CA LEU A 227 8.83 7.31 -4.97
C LEU A 227 8.85 8.07 -3.64
N ALA A 228 7.71 8.13 -2.97
CA ALA A 228 7.52 8.84 -1.72
C ALA A 228 7.05 7.87 -0.61
N GLY A 229 7.63 8.01 0.58
CA GLY A 229 7.40 7.10 1.70
C GLY A 229 7.24 7.77 3.05
N GLU A 230 7.36 6.98 4.09
CA GLU A 230 7.30 7.42 5.48
C GLU A 230 8.56 8.19 5.90
N MET A 231 8.46 8.90 7.02
CA MET A 231 9.59 9.60 7.68
C MET A 231 10.36 10.53 6.74
N GLY A 232 9.64 11.18 5.83
CA GLY A 232 10.22 12.10 4.88
C GLY A 232 10.97 11.44 3.71
N THR A 233 11.04 10.12 3.62
CA THR A 233 11.85 9.44 2.60
C THR A 233 11.35 9.70 1.18
N LEU A 234 12.27 10.06 0.30
CA LEU A 234 12.05 10.19 -1.14
C LEU A 234 13.16 9.47 -1.89
N TYR A 235 12.77 8.80 -2.96
CA TYR A 235 13.71 8.12 -3.86
C TYR A 235 13.36 8.51 -5.30
N ARG A 236 14.38 8.61 -6.15
CA ARG A 236 14.20 8.86 -7.58
C ARG A 236 14.90 7.82 -8.44
N SER A 237 14.35 7.57 -9.60
CA SER A 237 14.96 6.73 -10.63
C SER A 237 15.02 7.51 -11.95
N PRO A 238 16.22 7.88 -12.44
CA PRO A 238 16.34 8.59 -13.70
C PRO A 238 16.16 7.71 -14.95
N ASP A 239 16.13 6.39 -14.77
CA ASP A 239 16.05 5.36 -15.81
C ASP A 239 14.75 4.55 -15.77
N PHE A 240 13.71 5.07 -15.10
CA PHE A 240 12.39 4.45 -14.99
C PHE A 240 12.41 3.09 -14.28
N GLY A 241 13.13 3.00 -13.16
CA GLY A 241 13.09 1.89 -12.22
C GLY A 241 14.21 0.87 -12.36
N ASP A 242 15.21 1.12 -13.22
CA ASP A 242 16.39 0.26 -13.32
C ASP A 242 17.40 0.53 -12.20
N THR A 243 17.57 1.79 -11.80
CA THR A 243 18.35 2.19 -10.61
C THR A 243 17.61 3.23 -9.77
N TRP A 244 17.91 3.26 -8.46
CA TRP A 244 17.28 4.16 -7.50
C TRP A 244 18.30 4.95 -6.68
N GLU A 245 18.01 6.21 -6.43
CA GLU A 245 18.80 7.12 -5.62
C GLU A 245 17.95 7.58 -4.43
N THR A 246 18.49 7.49 -3.21
CA THR A 246 17.88 8.08 -2.01
C THR A 246 18.15 9.58 -2.01
N LEU A 247 17.11 10.40 -1.90
CA LEU A 247 17.26 11.84 -1.76
C LEU A 247 17.60 12.20 -0.31
N THR A 248 18.52 13.11 -0.12
CA THR A 248 18.98 13.65 1.18
C THR A 248 18.67 15.14 1.28
N ASP A 249 18.83 15.71 2.47
CA ASP A 249 18.63 17.15 2.73
C ASP A 249 17.21 17.64 2.39
N LEU A 250 16.22 16.79 2.70
CA LEU A 250 14.82 17.07 2.46
C LEU A 250 14.26 18.08 3.47
N PRO A 251 13.35 18.97 3.04
CA PRO A 251 12.84 20.05 3.89
C PRO A 251 11.80 19.61 4.93
N TYR A 252 11.44 18.32 4.95
CA TYR A 252 10.38 17.77 5.78
C TYR A 252 10.68 16.33 6.15
N ASP A 253 10.42 15.97 7.41
CA ASP A 253 10.69 14.66 8.02
C ASP A 253 9.42 13.83 8.34
N GLY A 254 8.24 14.33 7.98
CA GLY A 254 6.98 13.60 8.13
C GLY A 254 6.66 12.73 6.91
N SER A 255 5.67 11.83 7.07
CA SER A 255 5.28 10.91 6.01
C SER A 255 4.62 11.62 4.83
N TRP A 256 5.04 11.25 3.63
CA TRP A 256 4.40 11.56 2.37
C TRP A 256 3.31 10.54 2.08
N PHE A 257 2.13 10.99 1.63
CA PHE A 257 1.03 10.12 1.22
C PHE A 257 0.74 10.18 -0.26
N GLY A 258 1.36 11.08 -0.99
CA GLY A 258 1.22 11.14 -2.42
C GLY A 258 2.32 11.93 -3.11
N ALA A 259 2.45 11.65 -4.38
CA ALA A 259 3.35 12.35 -5.31
C ALA A 259 2.69 12.46 -6.68
N SER A 260 2.99 13.52 -7.42
CA SER A 260 2.57 13.67 -8.82
C SER A 260 3.56 14.47 -9.63
N GLY A 261 3.94 13.94 -10.78
CA GLY A 261 4.52 14.74 -11.82
C GLY A 261 3.52 15.76 -12.39
N THR A 262 3.99 16.68 -13.20
CA THR A 262 3.15 17.68 -13.87
C THR A 262 3.28 17.59 -15.38
N SER A 263 2.57 18.47 -16.11
CA SER A 263 2.75 18.62 -17.57
C SER A 263 4.10 19.24 -17.96
N SER A 264 4.85 19.81 -17.01
CA SER A 264 6.17 20.41 -17.22
C SER A 264 7.27 19.40 -16.95
N ASP A 265 8.40 19.51 -17.69
CA ASP A 265 9.54 18.62 -17.52
C ASP A 265 10.24 18.87 -16.18
N ASN A 266 10.70 17.80 -15.51
CA ASN A 266 11.40 17.76 -14.22
C ASN A 266 10.59 18.28 -13.02
N VAL A 267 9.30 18.58 -13.17
CA VAL A 267 8.46 19.14 -12.10
C VAL A 267 7.69 18.03 -11.41
N VAL A 268 7.82 17.96 -10.08
CA VAL A 268 7.14 17.01 -9.22
C VAL A 268 6.66 17.69 -7.94
N LEU A 269 5.51 17.24 -7.45
CA LEU A 269 4.97 17.60 -6.13
C LEU A 269 4.91 16.37 -5.25
N VAL A 270 5.10 16.59 -3.94
CA VAL A 270 4.88 15.60 -2.89
C VAL A 270 4.03 16.22 -1.79
N TRP A 271 3.15 15.43 -1.17
CA TRP A 271 2.27 15.92 -0.10
C TRP A 271 2.03 14.87 0.98
N GLY A 272 1.64 15.35 2.17
CA GLY A 272 1.44 14.46 3.32
C GLY A 272 0.65 15.07 4.45
N LEU A 273 1.15 14.89 5.68
CA LEU A 273 0.50 15.31 6.91
C LEU A 273 0.35 16.83 7.00
N ARG A 274 -0.75 17.28 7.62
CA ARG A 274 -0.97 18.66 8.07
C ARG A 274 -0.83 19.72 6.96
N GLY A 275 -1.27 19.39 5.75
CA GLY A 275 -1.20 20.32 4.62
C GLY A 275 0.20 20.56 4.08
N ASN A 276 1.20 19.79 4.52
CA ASN A 276 2.54 19.90 3.95
C ASN A 276 2.52 19.44 2.51
N MET A 277 2.92 20.34 1.62
CA MET A 277 3.10 20.09 0.20
C MET A 277 4.37 20.79 -0.25
N PHE A 278 5.18 20.11 -1.02
CA PHE A 278 6.44 20.64 -1.58
C PHE A 278 6.48 20.39 -3.09
N ARG A 279 7.10 21.30 -3.78
CA ARG A 279 7.27 21.28 -5.23
C ARG A 279 8.74 21.37 -5.58
N SER A 280 9.21 20.52 -6.48
CA SER A 280 10.53 20.59 -7.10
C SER A 280 10.37 20.89 -8.59
N THR A 281 11.32 21.64 -9.15
CA THR A 281 11.42 21.93 -10.60
C THR A 281 12.65 21.31 -11.26
N ASP A 282 13.41 20.54 -10.50
CA ASP A 282 14.69 19.94 -10.87
C ASP A 282 14.78 18.46 -10.46
N PHE A 283 13.64 17.76 -10.53
CA PHE A 283 13.53 16.33 -10.22
C PHE A 283 13.97 15.95 -8.80
N GLY A 284 13.78 16.87 -7.84
CA GLY A 284 14.03 16.61 -6.42
C GLY A 284 15.39 17.08 -5.90
N ASP A 285 16.20 17.81 -6.72
CA ASP A 285 17.45 18.40 -6.23
C ASP A 285 17.17 19.54 -5.25
N THR A 286 16.10 20.33 -5.50
CA THR A 286 15.65 21.39 -4.60
C THR A 286 14.13 21.36 -4.41
N TRP A 287 13.67 21.82 -3.26
CA TRP A 287 12.26 21.80 -2.89
C TRP A 287 11.79 23.14 -2.34
N GLU A 288 10.62 23.58 -2.77
CA GLU A 288 9.92 24.75 -2.25
C GLU A 288 8.60 24.34 -1.63
N GLN A 289 8.30 24.86 -0.44
CA GLN A 289 7.00 24.61 0.20
C GLN A 289 5.91 25.38 -0.55
N VAL A 290 4.82 24.67 -0.88
CA VAL A 290 3.64 25.29 -1.48
C VAL A 290 2.74 25.80 -0.36
N GLU A 291 2.46 27.10 -0.35
CA GLU A 291 1.55 27.71 0.62
C GLU A 291 0.11 27.33 0.29
N LEU A 292 -0.57 26.66 1.23
CA LEU A 292 -1.97 26.25 1.11
C LEU A 292 -2.81 27.01 2.14
N LEU A 293 -3.66 27.89 1.65
CA LEU A 293 -4.55 28.70 2.49
C LEU A 293 -6.00 28.25 2.37
N THR A 294 -6.65 28.10 3.49
CA THR A 294 -8.11 27.87 3.56
C THR A 294 -8.87 29.09 3.03
N PRO A 295 -10.16 28.97 2.68
CA PRO A 295 -10.98 30.12 2.26
C PRO A 295 -11.02 31.29 3.25
N ASN A 296 -10.67 31.04 4.52
CA ASN A 296 -10.58 32.06 5.58
C ASN A 296 -9.16 32.60 5.78
N ASN A 297 -8.24 32.36 4.84
CA ASN A 297 -6.84 32.77 4.88
C ASN A 297 -6.01 32.20 6.04
N GLY A 298 -6.47 31.12 6.68
CA GLY A 298 -5.65 30.35 7.63
C GLY A 298 -4.89 29.24 6.90
N PRO A 299 -3.80 28.73 7.50
CA PRO A 299 -3.07 27.61 6.92
C PRO A 299 -3.96 26.36 6.84
N LEU A 300 -3.75 25.58 5.79
CA LEU A 300 -4.41 24.27 5.65
C LEU A 300 -3.68 23.25 6.52
N GLU A 301 -4.38 22.69 7.53
CA GLU A 301 -3.83 21.66 8.42
C GLU A 301 -4.36 20.26 8.15
N ALA A 302 -5.20 20.08 7.10
CA ALA A 302 -5.72 18.77 6.73
C ALA A 302 -4.63 17.87 6.16
N THR A 303 -4.64 16.60 6.51
CA THR A 303 -3.80 15.60 5.84
C THR A 303 -4.23 15.45 4.39
N LEU A 304 -3.27 15.56 3.47
CA LEU A 304 -3.46 15.33 2.04
C LEU A 304 -3.20 13.84 1.77
N LEU A 305 -4.16 13.18 1.11
CA LEU A 305 -4.18 11.71 1.04
C LEU A 305 -3.88 11.19 -0.36
N GLY A 306 -4.53 11.75 -1.38
CA GLY A 306 -4.39 11.28 -2.75
C GLY A 306 -4.54 12.41 -3.76
N GLY A 307 -4.18 12.13 -5.00
CA GLY A 307 -4.31 13.12 -6.07
C GLY A 307 -3.47 12.77 -7.28
N GLY A 308 -3.58 13.59 -8.32
CA GLY A 308 -2.80 13.39 -9.54
C GLY A 308 -3.09 14.41 -10.60
N LEU A 309 -2.42 14.25 -11.73
CA LEU A 309 -2.55 15.08 -12.91
C LEU A 309 -3.65 14.52 -13.82
N SER A 310 -4.65 15.34 -14.12
CA SER A 310 -5.69 15.01 -15.11
C SER A 310 -5.18 15.19 -16.55
N GLY A 311 -5.87 14.59 -17.52
CA GLY A 311 -5.47 14.61 -18.92
C GLY A 311 -5.44 16.01 -19.56
N ASP A 312 -6.13 16.99 -18.96
CA ASP A 312 -6.10 18.41 -19.35
C ASP A 312 -4.98 19.21 -18.65
N GLY A 313 -4.13 18.55 -17.86
CA GLY A 313 -3.01 19.16 -17.17
C GLY A 313 -3.34 19.83 -15.84
N LYS A 314 -4.56 19.65 -15.34
CA LYS A 314 -4.96 20.12 -14.02
C LYS A 314 -4.51 19.14 -12.92
N LEU A 315 -3.88 19.64 -11.89
CA LEU A 315 -3.58 18.88 -10.67
C LEU A 315 -4.78 18.95 -9.72
N VAL A 316 -5.17 17.79 -9.19
CA VAL A 316 -6.19 17.70 -8.14
C VAL A 316 -5.62 16.88 -6.99
N VAL A 317 -5.70 17.41 -5.76
CA VAL A 317 -5.28 16.70 -4.54
C VAL A 317 -6.44 16.73 -3.56
N VAL A 318 -6.70 15.61 -2.93
CA VAL A 318 -7.78 15.45 -1.94
C VAL A 318 -7.21 15.13 -0.57
N GLY A 319 -7.94 15.55 0.46
CA GLY A 319 -7.49 15.38 1.83
C GLY A 319 -8.60 15.10 2.83
N ALA A 320 -8.18 14.89 4.06
CA ALA A 320 -9.06 14.64 5.18
C ALA A 320 -10.10 15.78 5.34
N GLY A 321 -11.29 15.43 5.85
CA GLY A 321 -12.35 16.41 6.05
C GLY A 321 -13.04 16.89 4.78
N GLY A 322 -12.79 16.27 3.61
CA GLY A 322 -13.39 16.66 2.33
C GLY A 322 -12.72 17.88 1.70
N VAL A 323 -11.44 18.09 2.01
CA VAL A 323 -10.60 19.08 1.33
C VAL A 323 -10.32 18.64 -0.09
N VAL A 324 -10.44 19.58 -1.03
CA VAL A 324 -10.05 19.42 -2.44
C VAL A 324 -9.20 20.60 -2.85
N LEU A 325 -8.01 20.31 -3.33
CA LEU A 325 -7.08 21.28 -3.90
C LEU A 325 -7.08 21.15 -5.42
N SER A 326 -6.99 22.24 -6.13
CA SER A 326 -6.82 22.20 -7.59
C SER A 326 -5.87 23.27 -8.07
N SER A 327 -4.99 22.90 -9.00
CA SER A 327 -4.01 23.80 -9.63
C SER A 327 -4.07 23.65 -11.15
N THR A 328 -3.96 24.76 -11.86
CA THR A 328 -3.85 24.84 -13.33
C THR A 328 -2.53 25.45 -13.80
N ASP A 329 -1.62 25.73 -12.86
CA ASP A 329 -0.33 26.39 -13.11
C ASP A 329 0.88 25.49 -12.82
N GLY A 330 0.67 24.17 -12.89
CA GLY A 330 1.72 23.17 -12.63
C GLY A 330 2.10 23.07 -11.15
N GLY A 331 1.15 23.33 -10.26
CA GLY A 331 1.34 23.21 -8.82
C GLY A 331 2.06 24.38 -8.14
N ASN A 332 2.16 25.53 -8.81
CA ASN A 332 2.69 26.75 -8.17
C ASN A 332 1.71 27.30 -7.12
N SER A 333 0.42 27.24 -7.42
CA SER A 333 -0.63 27.66 -6.52
C SER A 333 -1.82 26.73 -6.59
N PHE A 334 -2.64 26.74 -5.53
CA PHE A 334 -3.83 25.91 -5.43
C PHE A 334 -5.04 26.69 -4.96
N ASP A 335 -6.16 26.45 -5.63
CA ASP A 335 -7.47 26.76 -5.09
C ASP A 335 -7.86 25.70 -4.07
N VAL A 336 -8.20 26.11 -2.86
CA VAL A 336 -8.55 25.24 -1.74
C VAL A 336 -10.06 25.27 -1.52
N MET A 337 -10.71 24.13 -1.69
CA MET A 337 -12.12 23.94 -1.34
C MET A 337 -12.23 23.10 -0.06
N THR A 338 -13.05 23.55 0.86
CA THR A 338 -13.41 22.81 2.08
C THR A 338 -14.91 22.61 2.14
N ARG A 339 -15.37 21.51 2.71
CA ARG A 339 -16.82 21.32 2.91
C ARG A 339 -17.32 22.24 4.03
N PRO A 340 -18.36 23.06 3.80
CA PRO A 340 -18.87 23.99 4.80
C PRO A 340 -19.52 23.31 6.01
N ASP A 341 -19.90 22.05 5.90
CA ASP A 341 -20.58 21.25 6.93
C ASP A 341 -19.64 20.51 7.89
N ARG A 342 -18.32 20.72 7.77
CA ARG A 342 -17.29 20.06 8.60
C ARG A 342 -16.18 20.98 9.10
N ILE A 343 -16.50 22.29 9.24
CA ILE A 343 -15.61 23.26 9.90
C ILE A 343 -15.89 23.26 11.42
#